data_d4f86fcc306c572424df2f50b7544ac1
#
_entry.id   d4f86fcc306c572424df2f50b7544ac1
#
_cell.length_a   1.000
_cell.length_b   1.000
_cell.length_c   1.000
_cell.angle_alpha   90.00
_cell.angle_beta   90.00
_cell.angle_gamma   90.00
#
_symmetry.space_group_name_H-M   'P 1'
#
loop_
_entity.id
_entity.type
_entity.pdbx_description
1 polymer ?
#
loop_
_entity_poly.entity_id
_entity_poly.type
_entity_poly.pdbx_seq_one_letter_code
_entity_poly.pdbx_strand_id
1 'polypeptide(L)'
;LKDVISGTDADMQIRCNQIWAVSMPFTMLDPEREQQVVDTVFEKLYTPYGLRTLSQDDPQFRPSYGGEVLERDLAYHQGTVWVYPLGAYYLARLKVNGDSEETKEEVKAQLEVLESALREGCIGQLPEI
;
A
#
# COMPACT_ATOMS: atom_id res chain seq x y z
N LEU A 1 -10.54 3.80 -5.60
CA LEU A 1 -10.53 3.78 -7.08
C LEU A 1 -10.81 2.38 -7.59
N LYS A 2 -11.22 2.26 -8.85
CA LYS A 2 -11.29 0.96 -9.55
C LYS A 2 -9.86 0.53 -9.91
N ASP A 3 -9.55 -0.74 -9.71
CA ASP A 3 -8.19 -1.24 -10.01
C ASP A 3 -7.97 -1.34 -11.53
N VAL A 4 -8.90 -2.01 -12.22
CA VAL A 4 -8.85 -2.17 -13.69
C VAL A 4 -10.20 -1.86 -14.31
N ILE A 5 -10.19 -1.31 -15.52
CA ILE A 5 -11.37 -1.17 -16.37
C ILE A 5 -11.08 -1.87 -17.70
N SER A 6 -11.90 -2.87 -18.04
CA SER A 6 -11.84 -3.59 -19.31
C SER A 6 -13.17 -3.46 -20.04
N GLY A 7 -13.23 -2.60 -21.05
CA GLY A 7 -14.48 -2.25 -21.73
C GLY A 7 -15.48 -1.62 -20.75
N THR A 8 -16.59 -2.29 -20.49
CA THR A 8 -17.62 -1.87 -19.50
C THR A 8 -17.40 -2.46 -18.12
N ASP A 9 -16.52 -3.45 -17.99
CA ASP A 9 -16.29 -4.17 -16.74
C ASP A 9 -15.24 -3.46 -15.89
N ALA A 10 -15.54 -3.29 -14.63
CA ALA A 10 -14.68 -2.63 -13.67
C ALA A 10 -14.31 -3.57 -12.52
N ASP A 11 -13.02 -3.78 -12.31
CA ASP A 11 -12.52 -4.42 -11.11
C ASP A 11 -12.62 -3.46 -9.92
N MET A 12 -13.37 -3.87 -8.91
CA MET A 12 -13.64 -3.08 -7.71
C MET A 12 -12.75 -3.48 -6.52
N GLN A 13 -11.78 -4.37 -6.72
CA GLN A 13 -10.87 -4.80 -5.67
C GLN A 13 -10.09 -3.60 -5.10
N ILE A 14 -9.93 -3.60 -3.77
CA ILE A 14 -9.13 -2.58 -3.08
C ILE A 14 -7.69 -3.05 -3.07
N ARG A 15 -6.87 -2.44 -3.94
CA ARG A 15 -5.45 -2.73 -4.12
C ARG A 15 -4.57 -1.52 -3.85
N CYS A 16 -3.30 -1.76 -3.52
CA CYS A 16 -2.34 -0.68 -3.20
C CYS A 16 -2.03 0.23 -4.39
N ASN A 17 -2.24 -0.23 -5.64
CA ASN A 17 -1.93 0.53 -6.85
C ASN A 17 -2.61 1.90 -6.91
N GLN A 18 -3.79 2.06 -6.31
CA GLN A 18 -4.51 3.34 -6.30
C GLN A 18 -3.74 4.47 -5.62
N ILE A 19 -2.77 4.17 -4.74
CA ILE A 19 -2.01 5.21 -4.03
C ILE A 19 -1.15 6.06 -4.98
N TRP A 20 -0.71 5.48 -6.11
CA TRP A 20 0.07 6.19 -7.11
C TRP A 20 -0.69 7.35 -7.76
N ALA A 21 -2.03 7.27 -7.85
CA ALA A 21 -2.86 8.36 -8.36
C ALA A 21 -2.78 9.62 -7.49
N VAL A 22 -2.38 9.49 -6.23
CA VAL A 22 -2.26 10.60 -5.27
C VAL A 22 -0.81 11.02 -5.06
N SER A 23 0.12 10.06 -4.98
CA SER A 23 1.53 10.33 -4.63
C SER A 23 2.31 11.05 -5.73
N MET A 24 1.82 11.05 -6.97
CA MET A 24 2.49 11.72 -8.08
C MET A 24 2.55 13.25 -7.89
N PRO A 25 3.56 13.94 -8.44
CA PRO A 25 3.74 15.39 -8.28
C PRO A 25 2.66 16.22 -8.98
N PHE A 26 1.85 15.61 -9.82
CA PHE A 26 0.71 16.22 -10.51
C PHE A 26 -0.61 15.68 -9.98
N THR A 27 -1.62 16.52 -9.93
CA THR A 27 -2.96 16.18 -9.43
C THR A 27 -3.81 15.57 -10.54
N MET A 28 -4.32 14.36 -10.31
CA MET A 28 -5.25 13.65 -11.20
C MET A 28 -6.68 13.60 -10.65
N LEU A 29 -6.83 13.80 -9.36
CA LEU A 29 -8.10 13.72 -8.64
C LEU A 29 -8.39 15.05 -7.94
N ASP A 30 -9.65 15.31 -7.62
CA ASP A 30 -9.98 16.39 -6.70
C ASP A 30 -9.51 16.09 -5.27
N PRO A 31 -9.30 17.12 -4.42
CA PRO A 31 -8.74 16.92 -3.07
C PRO A 31 -9.54 15.97 -2.18
N GLU A 32 -10.87 15.97 -2.30
CA GLU A 32 -11.73 15.08 -1.53
C GLU A 32 -11.48 13.61 -1.90
N ARG A 33 -11.35 13.32 -3.18
CA ARG A 33 -11.03 11.97 -3.66
C ARG A 33 -9.61 11.56 -3.35
N GLU A 34 -8.65 12.47 -3.39
CA GLU A 34 -7.27 12.18 -2.95
C GLU A 34 -7.28 11.75 -1.47
N GLN A 35 -8.00 12.48 -0.61
CA GLN A 35 -8.14 12.12 0.80
C GLN A 35 -8.79 10.74 0.97
N GLN A 36 -9.90 10.48 0.29
CA GLN A 36 -10.60 9.19 0.34
C GLN A 36 -9.71 8.01 -0.09
N VAL A 37 -8.84 8.21 -1.08
CA VAL A 37 -7.87 7.18 -1.51
C VAL A 37 -6.87 6.89 -0.40
N VAL A 38 -6.29 7.93 0.20
CA VAL A 38 -5.31 7.78 1.29
C VAL A 38 -5.93 7.09 2.50
N ASP A 39 -7.14 7.50 2.89
CA ASP A 39 -7.87 6.91 4.03
C ASP A 39 -8.21 5.44 3.76
N THR A 40 -8.68 5.11 2.56
CA THR A 40 -8.97 3.73 2.15
C THR A 40 -7.70 2.85 2.18
N VAL A 41 -6.59 3.36 1.68
CA VAL A 41 -5.31 2.62 1.71
C VAL A 41 -4.84 2.42 3.13
N PHE A 42 -4.96 3.43 3.98
CA PHE A 42 -4.63 3.30 5.40
C PHE A 42 -5.49 2.25 6.09
N GLU A 43 -6.81 2.37 5.98
CA GLU A 43 -7.75 1.47 6.67
C GLU A 43 -7.65 0.01 6.21
N LYS A 44 -7.50 -0.21 4.89
CA LYS A 44 -7.65 -1.55 4.30
C LYS A 44 -6.33 -2.25 3.99
N LEU A 45 -5.25 -1.50 3.78
CA LEU A 45 -4.03 -2.07 3.22
C LEU A 45 -2.77 -1.79 4.05
N TYR A 46 -2.77 -0.74 4.88
CA TYR A 46 -1.58 -0.35 5.63
C TYR A 46 -1.18 -1.40 6.68
N THR A 47 0.11 -1.66 6.75
CA THR A 47 0.77 -2.34 7.86
C THR A 47 2.07 -1.59 8.21
N PRO A 48 2.62 -1.74 9.41
CA PRO A 48 3.90 -1.10 9.76
C PRO A 48 5.07 -1.49 8.85
N TYR A 49 4.95 -2.60 8.12
CA TYR A 49 6.02 -3.17 7.29
C TYR A 49 5.80 -3.00 5.78
N GLY A 50 4.66 -2.43 5.37
CA GLY A 50 4.34 -2.25 3.96
C GLY A 50 2.85 -2.12 3.70
N LEU A 51 2.46 -2.14 2.43
CA LEU A 51 1.06 -2.20 2.05
C LEU A 51 0.67 -3.61 1.59
N ARG A 52 -0.51 -4.06 2.00
CA ARG A 52 -1.13 -5.25 1.41
C ARG A 52 -1.48 -4.99 -0.05
N THR A 53 -1.23 -5.96 -0.89
CA THR A 53 -1.54 -5.88 -2.33
C THR A 53 -3.03 -6.04 -2.63
N LEU A 54 -3.80 -6.60 -1.70
CA LEU A 54 -5.26 -6.75 -1.75
C LEU A 54 -5.83 -6.62 -0.35
N SER A 55 -7.03 -6.02 -0.23
CA SER A 55 -7.74 -5.92 1.04
C SER A 55 -8.07 -7.30 1.63
N GLN A 56 -7.99 -7.42 2.96
CA GLN A 56 -8.35 -8.64 3.68
C GLN A 56 -9.84 -8.98 3.58
N ASP A 57 -10.67 -8.01 3.23
CA ASP A 57 -12.12 -8.20 3.06
C ASP A 57 -12.46 -8.85 1.71
N ASP A 58 -11.50 -8.94 0.80
CA ASP A 58 -11.70 -9.55 -0.52
C ASP A 58 -11.71 -11.08 -0.41
N PRO A 59 -12.69 -11.77 -1.03
CA PRO A 59 -12.78 -13.24 -0.99
C PRO A 59 -11.60 -13.95 -1.67
N GLN A 60 -10.83 -13.25 -2.49
CA GLN A 60 -9.63 -13.78 -3.14
C GLN A 60 -8.33 -13.49 -2.35
N PHE A 61 -8.45 -12.88 -1.17
CA PHE A 61 -7.30 -12.54 -0.33
C PHE A 61 -6.47 -13.78 0.06
N ARG A 62 -5.16 -13.69 -0.12
CA ARG A 62 -4.17 -14.71 0.25
C ARG A 62 -3.15 -14.10 1.20
N PRO A 63 -3.16 -14.49 2.49
CA PRO A 63 -2.33 -13.83 3.52
C PRO A 63 -0.85 -14.21 3.49
N SER A 64 -0.50 -15.33 2.85
CA SER A 64 0.83 -15.91 2.96
C SER A 64 1.41 -16.26 1.59
N TYR A 65 2.72 -16.00 1.45
CA TYR A 65 3.51 -16.44 0.32
C TYR A 65 4.30 -17.69 0.71
N GLY A 66 3.99 -18.83 0.08
CA GLY A 66 4.63 -20.11 0.43
C GLY A 66 4.03 -21.28 -0.33
N GLY A 67 4.54 -22.48 -0.08
CA GLY A 67 4.10 -23.68 -0.75
C GLY A 67 4.80 -23.96 -2.08
N GLU A 68 4.14 -24.66 -3.00
CA GLU A 68 4.66 -24.96 -4.32
C GLU A 68 4.63 -23.71 -5.25
N VAL A 69 5.31 -23.79 -6.40
CA VAL A 69 5.48 -22.64 -7.32
C VAL A 69 4.13 -22.02 -7.68
N LEU A 70 3.14 -22.82 -8.06
CA LEU A 70 1.82 -22.30 -8.44
C LEU A 70 1.12 -21.59 -7.26
N GLU A 71 1.25 -22.12 -6.05
CA GLU A 71 0.64 -21.51 -4.86
C GLU A 71 1.27 -20.14 -4.55
N ARG A 72 2.60 -20.04 -4.68
CA ARG A 72 3.34 -18.79 -4.53
C ARG A 72 2.95 -17.77 -5.60
N ASP A 73 2.90 -18.18 -6.87
CA ASP A 73 2.52 -17.30 -7.97
C ASP A 73 1.09 -16.74 -7.78
N LEU A 74 0.16 -17.57 -7.34
CA LEU A 74 -1.22 -17.16 -7.05
C LEU A 74 -1.34 -16.23 -5.81
N ALA A 75 -0.37 -16.23 -4.92
CA ALA A 75 -0.36 -15.37 -3.72
C ALA A 75 0.44 -14.08 -3.89
N TYR A 76 1.33 -14.00 -4.86
CA TYR A 76 2.40 -13.00 -4.98
C TYR A 76 1.92 -11.55 -4.90
N HIS A 77 0.77 -11.24 -5.52
CA HIS A 77 0.10 -9.93 -5.45
C HIS A 77 -1.35 -10.02 -5.00
N GLN A 78 -1.68 -11.01 -4.16
CA GLN A 78 -3.06 -11.30 -3.79
C GLN A 78 -3.34 -11.10 -2.28
N GLY A 79 -2.62 -10.20 -1.65
CA GLY A 79 -2.83 -9.87 -0.22
C GLY A 79 -1.55 -9.78 0.60
N THR A 80 -0.46 -10.34 0.10
CA THR A 80 0.87 -10.22 0.71
C THR A 80 1.31 -8.77 0.88
N VAL A 81 2.12 -8.52 1.90
CA VAL A 81 2.61 -7.18 2.24
C VAL A 81 3.88 -6.88 1.48
N TRP A 82 3.92 -5.73 0.81
CA TRP A 82 5.08 -5.27 0.07
C TRP A 82 5.56 -3.91 0.59
N VAL A 83 6.87 -3.75 0.68
CA VAL A 83 7.49 -2.51 1.17
C VAL A 83 7.44 -1.40 0.10
N TYR A 84 7.63 -1.72 -1.19
CA TYR A 84 7.80 -0.72 -2.23
C TYR A 84 6.68 0.33 -2.36
N PRO A 85 5.39 0.03 -2.09
CA PRO A 85 4.35 1.06 -2.20
C PRO A 85 4.24 1.95 -0.96
N LEU A 86 4.95 1.63 0.12
CA LEU A 86 4.89 2.37 1.37
C LEU A 86 5.43 3.81 1.22
N GLY A 87 6.48 4.00 0.42
CA GLY A 87 6.99 5.33 0.12
C GLY A 87 5.96 6.21 -0.60
N ALA A 88 5.22 5.63 -1.56
CA ALA A 88 4.13 6.33 -2.24
C ALA A 88 2.99 6.71 -1.27
N TYR A 89 2.66 5.82 -0.34
CA TYR A 89 1.67 6.10 0.70
C TYR A 89 2.08 7.29 1.57
N TYR A 90 3.33 7.35 2.04
CA TYR A 90 3.78 8.48 2.86
C TYR A 90 3.78 9.81 2.10
N LEU A 91 4.23 9.80 0.83
CA LEU A 91 4.14 11.00 -0.01
C LEU A 91 2.70 11.46 -0.22
N ALA A 92 1.78 10.53 -0.46
CA ALA A 92 0.36 10.84 -0.61
C ALA A 92 -0.23 11.40 0.70
N ARG A 93 0.11 10.80 1.85
CA ARG A 93 -0.36 11.27 3.16
C ARG A 93 0.13 12.68 3.48
N LEU A 94 1.39 12.98 3.22
CA LEU A 94 1.93 14.33 3.38
C LEU A 94 1.23 15.33 2.45
N LYS A 95 0.99 14.95 1.20
CA LYS A 95 0.32 15.80 0.21
C LYS A 95 -1.10 16.18 0.66
N VAL A 96 -1.94 15.21 1.04
CA VAL A 96 -3.34 15.48 1.41
C VAL A 96 -3.48 16.24 2.72
N ASN A 97 -2.51 16.13 3.63
CA ASN A 97 -2.49 16.85 4.90
C ASN A 97 -1.70 18.19 4.84
N GLY A 98 -1.35 18.65 3.64
CA GLY A 98 -0.68 19.94 3.44
C GLY A 98 0.74 20.00 4.00
N ASP A 99 1.43 18.85 4.07
CA ASP A 99 2.82 18.75 4.56
C ASP A 99 3.00 19.29 6.01
N SER A 100 2.00 19.04 6.85
CA SER A 100 1.98 19.52 8.23
C SER A 100 3.06 18.86 9.10
N GLU A 101 3.57 19.56 10.11
CA GLU A 101 4.56 19.01 11.05
C GLU A 101 4.00 17.80 11.82
N GLU A 102 2.71 17.82 12.17
CA GLU A 102 2.04 16.68 12.82
C GLU A 102 2.12 15.41 11.94
N THR A 103 1.78 15.54 10.65
CA THR A 103 1.86 14.40 9.71
C THR A 103 3.30 13.93 9.50
N LYS A 104 4.27 14.84 9.47
CA LYS A 104 5.71 14.49 9.40
C LYS A 104 6.17 13.66 10.58
N GLU A 105 5.77 14.04 11.80
CA GLU A 105 6.11 13.27 12.99
C GLU A 105 5.42 11.90 13.02
N GLU A 106 4.17 11.80 12.57
CA GLU A 106 3.48 10.51 12.40
C GLU A 106 4.23 9.60 11.41
N VAL A 107 4.57 10.12 10.23
CA VAL A 107 5.30 9.37 9.20
C VAL A 107 6.67 8.93 9.73
N LYS A 108 7.37 9.80 10.44
CA LYS A 108 8.67 9.47 11.06
C LYS A 108 8.54 8.33 12.07
N ALA A 109 7.54 8.40 12.95
CA ALA A 109 7.28 7.34 13.92
C ALA A 109 6.97 5.99 13.23
N GLN A 110 6.22 6.00 12.13
CA GLN A 110 5.94 4.80 11.35
C GLN A 110 7.20 4.23 10.67
N LEU A 111 8.07 5.11 10.16
CA LEU A 111 9.36 4.70 9.57
C LEU A 111 10.32 4.10 10.59
N GLU A 112 10.30 4.57 11.84
CA GLU A 112 11.10 4.00 12.93
C GLU A 112 10.69 2.54 13.21
N VAL A 113 9.40 2.22 13.11
CA VAL A 113 8.93 0.82 13.22
C VAL A 113 9.45 -0.02 12.07
N LEU A 114 9.42 0.51 10.84
CA LEU A 114 9.96 -0.20 9.66
C LEU A 114 11.46 -0.51 9.79
N GLU A 115 12.22 0.33 10.51
CA GLU A 115 13.66 0.09 10.74
C GLU A 115 13.92 -1.27 11.41
N SER A 116 12.97 -1.77 12.21
CA SER A 116 13.11 -3.08 12.84
C SER A 116 13.25 -4.22 11.81
N ALA A 117 12.58 -4.10 10.67
CA ALA A 117 12.62 -5.09 9.59
C ALA A 117 14.02 -5.24 8.95
N LEU A 118 14.88 -4.22 9.07
CA LEU A 118 16.29 -4.28 8.61
C LEU A 118 17.13 -5.32 9.40
N ARG A 119 16.60 -5.83 10.49
CA ARG A 119 17.26 -6.84 11.36
C ARG A 119 16.67 -8.23 11.22
N GLU A 120 15.60 -8.35 10.43
CA GLU A 120 14.92 -9.61 10.14
C GLU A 120 15.29 -10.08 8.72
N GLY A 121 15.48 -11.36 8.52
CA GLY A 121 15.89 -11.90 7.23
C GLY A 121 17.32 -11.49 6.83
N CYS A 122 17.48 -10.74 5.76
CA CYS A 122 18.78 -10.23 5.31
C CYS A 122 19.15 -8.96 6.07
N ILE A 123 20.25 -9.00 6.83
CA ILE A 123 20.69 -7.87 7.66
C ILE A 123 20.93 -6.62 6.81
N GLY A 124 20.30 -5.51 7.21
CA GLY A 124 20.42 -4.21 6.53
C GLY A 124 19.64 -4.09 5.22
N GLN A 125 18.73 -5.03 4.95
CA GLN A 125 17.87 -4.99 3.78
C GLN A 125 16.40 -5.18 4.19
N LEU A 126 15.50 -4.53 3.46
CA LEU A 126 14.07 -4.76 3.62
C LEU A 126 13.66 -5.99 2.78
N PRO A 127 12.75 -6.83 3.26
CA PRO A 127 12.22 -7.93 2.47
C PRO A 127 11.42 -7.40 1.28
N GLU A 128 11.32 -8.18 0.23
CA GLU A 128 10.45 -7.88 -0.90
C GLU A 128 8.98 -8.09 -0.51
N ILE A 129 8.72 -9.20 0.19
CA ILE A 129 7.40 -9.72 0.51
C ILE A 129 7.41 -10.35 1.90
#